data_1498054e9823cb296b8e18dc324f55be
#
_entry.id   1498054e9823cb296b8e18dc324f55be
#
_cell.length_a   1.000
_cell.length_b   1.000
_cell.length_c   1.000
_cell.angle_alpha   90.00
_cell.angle_beta   90.00
_cell.angle_gamma   90.00
#
_symmetry.space_group_name_H-M   'P 1'
#
loop_
_entity.id
_entity.type
_entity.pdbx_description
1 polymer ?
#
loop_
_entity_poly.entity_id
_entity_poly.type
_entity_poly.pdbx_seq_one_letter_code
_entity_poly.pdbx_strand_id
1 'polypeptide(L)'
;MNSYLTAISKINKSNIKIDSELLSIKDALNRISSKDVITKSDYPADDNTAFDGFAINSKETKNKLQKFKIIKTIAAGDNPNIKKVPKLSCIEVMTGAIIKKPFDTIIPIEDINFFPSKQNAKYIIINKKIKKSEFIRPKGSDYKKGNKIIKKGELINPAHILSLKTLGIDRVSVKKKVNIVFYPSGNELSDKKNIPSWKIRNSNTTYLNSLIKSLPVNFKVQKILRDKDQKLFKKQIS
;
A
#
# COMPACT_ATOMS: atom_id res chain seq x y z
N MET A 1 20.72 -0.09 45.12
CA MET A 1 19.49 0.13 44.31
C MET A 1 19.88 0.77 42.98
N ASN A 2 19.46 0.24 41.81
CA ASN A 2 19.77 0.88 40.53
C ASN A 2 18.93 2.14 40.40
N SER A 3 19.51 3.27 39.98
CA SER A 3 18.74 4.47 39.65
C SER A 3 17.85 4.22 38.45
N TYR A 4 16.77 5.00 38.28
CA TYR A 4 15.89 4.96 37.11
C TYR A 4 16.68 5.03 35.78
N LEU A 5 17.61 5.98 35.70
CA LEU A 5 18.46 6.16 34.50
C LEU A 5 19.32 4.93 34.20
N THR A 6 19.85 4.30 35.24
CA THR A 6 20.64 3.06 35.09
C THR A 6 19.77 1.91 34.57
N ALA A 7 18.52 1.78 35.03
CA ALA A 7 17.59 0.77 34.56
C ALA A 7 17.26 0.98 33.09
N ILE A 8 16.90 2.20 32.68
CA ILE A 8 16.62 2.55 31.29
C ILE A 8 17.83 2.28 30.38
N SER A 9 19.05 2.66 30.83
CA SER A 9 20.27 2.39 30.08
C SER A 9 20.49 0.88 29.86
N LYS A 10 20.26 0.06 30.89
CA LYS A 10 20.36 -1.41 30.76
C LYS A 10 19.32 -1.98 29.80
N ILE A 11 18.07 -1.52 29.83
CA ILE A 11 17.00 -1.93 28.90
C ILE A 11 17.39 -1.57 27.48
N ASN A 12 17.82 -0.34 27.24
CA ASN A 12 18.19 0.13 25.90
C ASN A 12 19.44 -0.57 25.33
N LYS A 13 20.34 -1.05 26.20
CA LYS A 13 21.51 -1.84 25.81
C LYS A 13 21.20 -3.32 25.62
N SER A 14 20.03 -3.79 26.03
CA SER A 14 19.63 -5.18 25.83
C SER A 14 19.41 -5.43 24.32
N ASN A 15 20.25 -6.27 23.73
CA ASN A 15 20.18 -6.60 22.31
C ASN A 15 19.27 -7.81 22.08
N ILE A 16 17.96 -7.59 22.14
CA ILE A 16 16.99 -8.64 21.91
C ILE A 16 16.90 -8.90 20.39
N LYS A 17 17.41 -10.06 19.96
CA LYS A 17 17.27 -10.51 18.57
C LYS A 17 15.85 -11.05 18.36
N ILE A 18 15.11 -10.43 17.43
CA ILE A 18 13.79 -10.88 17.01
C ILE A 18 13.92 -11.51 15.63
N ASP A 19 13.57 -12.79 15.52
CA ASP A 19 13.54 -13.52 14.26
C ASP A 19 12.58 -12.90 13.26
N SER A 20 12.72 -13.34 12.01
CA SER A 20 11.83 -12.95 10.94
C SER A 20 11.02 -14.15 10.44
N GLU A 21 9.85 -13.88 9.90
CA GLU A 21 8.98 -14.86 9.24
C GLU A 21 8.42 -14.28 7.95
N LEU A 22 8.02 -15.15 7.03
CA LEU A 22 7.44 -14.77 5.75
C LEU A 22 5.93 -14.94 5.81
N LEU A 23 5.18 -13.84 5.73
CA LEU A 23 3.73 -13.84 5.79
C LEU A 23 3.08 -13.48 4.46
N SER A 24 1.84 -13.94 4.28
CA SER A 24 0.94 -13.36 3.28
C SER A 24 0.67 -11.89 3.61
N ILE A 25 0.50 -11.05 2.60
CA ILE A 25 0.12 -9.64 2.81
C ILE A 25 -1.22 -9.50 3.55
N LYS A 26 -2.10 -10.51 3.47
CA LYS A 26 -3.37 -10.53 4.23
C LYS A 26 -3.15 -10.53 5.74
N ASP A 27 -2.03 -11.12 6.20
CA ASP A 27 -1.68 -11.27 7.61
C ASP A 27 -0.59 -10.29 8.05
N ALA A 28 -0.12 -9.43 7.13
CA ALA A 28 1.01 -8.54 7.35
C ALA A 28 0.62 -7.17 7.96
N LEU A 29 -0.66 -6.84 8.01
CA LEU A 29 -1.14 -5.59 8.63
C LEU A 29 -0.68 -5.50 10.09
N ASN A 30 -0.21 -4.32 10.48
CA ASN A 30 0.34 -4.05 11.82
C ASN A 30 1.54 -4.93 12.21
N ARG A 31 2.25 -5.53 11.23
CA ARG A 31 3.53 -6.20 11.46
C ARG A 31 4.69 -5.27 11.12
N ILE A 32 5.85 -5.53 11.69
CA ILE A 32 7.07 -4.76 11.41
C ILE A 32 7.83 -5.42 10.26
N SER A 33 8.13 -4.68 9.21
CA SER A 33 8.93 -5.20 8.10
C SER A 33 10.35 -5.54 8.56
N SER A 34 10.82 -6.75 8.23
CA SER A 34 12.17 -7.19 8.63
C SER A 34 13.25 -6.76 7.65
N LYS A 35 12.88 -6.33 6.46
CA LYS A 35 13.76 -5.85 5.38
C LYS A 35 13.05 -4.81 4.52
N ASP A 36 13.81 -4.07 3.72
CA ASP A 36 13.24 -3.20 2.71
C ASP A 36 12.42 -4.01 1.69
N VAL A 37 11.26 -3.48 1.30
CA VAL A 37 10.45 -4.02 0.22
C VAL A 37 10.56 -3.09 -0.98
N ILE A 38 11.05 -3.63 -2.10
CA ILE A 38 11.39 -2.88 -3.30
C ILE A 38 10.54 -3.38 -4.47
N THR A 39 10.05 -2.46 -5.31
CA THR A 39 9.28 -2.80 -6.51
C THR A 39 10.14 -3.54 -7.53
N LYS A 40 9.58 -4.58 -8.14
CA LYS A 40 10.24 -5.35 -9.21
C LYS A 40 9.86 -4.87 -10.62
N SER A 41 8.82 -4.06 -10.73
CA SER A 41 8.25 -3.57 -11.99
C SER A 41 7.77 -2.13 -11.85
N ASP A 42 7.58 -1.47 -12.97
CA ASP A 42 6.90 -0.19 -13.04
C ASP A 42 5.39 -0.36 -12.83
N TYR A 43 4.73 0.65 -12.25
CA TYR A 43 3.28 0.76 -12.20
C TYR A 43 2.83 2.20 -12.48
N PRO A 44 1.87 2.42 -13.40
CA PRO A 44 1.32 1.41 -14.32
C PRO A 44 2.41 0.77 -15.21
N ALA A 45 2.13 -0.45 -15.69
CA ALA A 45 3.10 -1.24 -16.45
C ALA A 45 3.36 -0.69 -17.86
N ASP A 46 2.40 0.06 -18.40
CA ASP A 46 2.45 0.73 -19.71
C ASP A 46 1.77 2.09 -19.63
N ASP A 47 2.04 2.95 -20.62
CA ASP A 47 1.32 4.20 -20.81
C ASP A 47 -0.18 3.92 -20.96
N ASN A 48 -1.03 4.66 -20.26
CA ASN A 48 -2.48 4.52 -20.36
C ASN A 48 -3.18 5.88 -20.43
N THR A 49 -4.43 5.89 -20.85
CA THR A 49 -5.21 7.13 -20.91
C THR A 49 -5.75 7.52 -19.53
N ALA A 50 -5.67 8.83 -19.23
CA ALA A 50 -6.28 9.41 -18.03
C ALA A 50 -7.75 9.86 -18.27
N PHE A 51 -8.21 9.88 -19.53
CA PHE A 51 -9.54 10.36 -19.94
C PHE A 51 -10.16 9.46 -21.00
N ASP A 52 -11.48 9.48 -21.10
CA ASP A 52 -12.19 8.94 -22.24
C ASP A 52 -11.99 9.85 -23.45
N GLY A 53 -11.72 9.29 -24.61
CA GLY A 53 -11.45 10.10 -25.80
C GLY A 53 -10.83 9.30 -26.94
N PHE A 54 -9.99 9.96 -27.72
CA PHE A 54 -9.38 9.38 -28.91
C PHE A 54 -7.86 9.47 -28.87
N ALA A 55 -7.21 8.31 -28.96
CA ALA A 55 -5.77 8.26 -29.10
C ALA A 55 -5.36 8.45 -30.56
N ILE A 56 -4.42 9.37 -30.78
CA ILE A 56 -3.89 9.72 -32.10
C ILE A 56 -2.37 9.76 -32.10
N ASN A 57 -1.78 9.81 -33.28
CA ASN A 57 -0.38 10.14 -33.47
C ASN A 57 -0.22 11.67 -33.58
N SER A 58 0.36 12.31 -32.57
CA SER A 58 0.54 13.77 -32.54
C SER A 58 1.31 14.34 -33.73
N LYS A 59 2.20 13.54 -34.35
CA LYS A 59 2.97 13.95 -35.54
C LYS A 59 2.12 14.16 -36.76
N GLU A 60 0.92 13.57 -36.80
CA GLU A 60 -0.01 13.68 -37.93
C GLU A 60 -0.94 14.89 -37.80
N THR A 61 -0.90 15.61 -36.66
CA THR A 61 -1.75 16.78 -36.42
C THR A 61 -1.12 18.08 -36.97
N LYS A 62 -1.95 18.98 -37.48
CA LYS A 62 -1.57 20.27 -38.05
C LYS A 62 -2.56 21.34 -37.63
N ASN A 63 -2.17 22.63 -37.72
CA ASN A 63 -3.07 23.78 -37.47
C ASN A 63 -4.06 24.00 -38.62
N LYS A 64 -4.79 22.94 -39.02
CA LYS A 64 -5.84 23.01 -40.03
C LYS A 64 -6.84 21.88 -39.80
N LEU A 65 -8.01 21.98 -40.40
CA LEU A 65 -9.03 20.94 -40.32
C LEU A 65 -8.52 19.60 -40.86
N GLN A 66 -8.61 18.58 -40.06
CA GLN A 66 -8.19 17.22 -40.40
C GLN A 66 -9.22 16.20 -39.89
N LYS A 67 -9.41 15.15 -40.68
CA LYS A 67 -10.25 13.99 -40.33
C LYS A 67 -9.37 12.81 -39.96
N PHE A 68 -9.61 12.20 -38.81
CA PHE A 68 -8.99 10.96 -38.37
C PHE A 68 -10.03 9.84 -38.38
N LYS A 69 -9.74 8.75 -39.09
CA LYS A 69 -10.63 7.60 -39.16
C LYS A 69 -10.61 6.82 -37.85
N ILE A 70 -11.77 6.54 -37.28
CA ILE A 70 -11.89 5.66 -36.12
C ILE A 70 -11.72 4.22 -36.60
N ILE A 71 -10.71 3.50 -36.12
CA ILE A 71 -10.39 2.16 -36.57
C ILE A 71 -10.68 1.07 -35.54
N LYS A 72 -10.78 1.43 -34.26
CA LYS A 72 -11.06 0.50 -33.16
C LYS A 72 -11.49 1.28 -31.92
N THR A 73 -12.26 0.64 -31.05
CA THR A 73 -12.49 1.06 -29.67
C THR A 73 -11.74 0.11 -28.73
N ILE A 74 -11.08 0.65 -27.71
CA ILE A 74 -10.28 -0.10 -26.71
C ILE A 74 -10.70 0.37 -25.32
N ALA A 75 -11.28 -0.53 -24.55
CA ALA A 75 -11.61 -0.30 -23.15
C ALA A 75 -10.42 -0.66 -22.21
N ALA A 76 -10.53 -0.29 -20.94
CA ALA A 76 -9.59 -0.76 -19.93
C ALA A 76 -9.65 -2.28 -19.82
N GLY A 77 -8.47 -2.92 -19.87
CA GLY A 77 -8.36 -4.40 -19.86
C GLY A 77 -8.38 -5.07 -21.22
N ASP A 78 -8.72 -4.36 -22.31
CA ASP A 78 -8.66 -4.90 -23.65
C ASP A 78 -7.22 -5.04 -24.16
N ASN A 79 -7.04 -5.94 -25.12
CA ASN A 79 -5.75 -6.09 -25.82
C ASN A 79 -5.48 -4.85 -26.70
N PRO A 80 -4.43 -4.06 -26.38
CA PRO A 80 -4.14 -2.80 -27.08
C PRO A 80 -3.48 -2.99 -28.44
N ASN A 81 -3.14 -4.21 -28.85
CA ASN A 81 -2.39 -4.46 -30.06
C ASN A 81 -3.27 -4.27 -31.30
N ILE A 82 -2.74 -3.54 -32.28
CA ILE A 82 -3.34 -3.33 -33.59
C ILE A 82 -2.31 -3.70 -34.65
N LYS A 83 -2.63 -4.67 -35.53
CA LYS A 83 -1.69 -5.20 -36.52
C LYS A 83 -1.23 -4.17 -37.53
N LYS A 84 -2.13 -3.26 -37.96
CA LYS A 84 -1.84 -2.24 -39.00
C LYS A 84 -2.60 -0.94 -38.61
N VAL A 85 -1.87 0.13 -38.50
CA VAL A 85 -2.43 1.45 -38.21
C VAL A 85 -2.24 2.35 -39.43
N PRO A 86 -3.32 2.70 -40.17
CA PRO A 86 -3.24 3.60 -41.31
C PRO A 86 -2.89 5.04 -40.85
N LYS A 87 -2.35 5.84 -41.75
CA LYS A 87 -2.18 7.30 -41.48
C LYS A 87 -3.53 7.96 -41.26
N LEU A 88 -3.54 9.04 -40.48
CA LEU A 88 -4.74 9.80 -40.12
C LEU A 88 -5.84 8.91 -39.57
N SER A 89 -5.47 7.97 -38.70
CA SER A 89 -6.41 7.14 -37.94
C SER A 89 -6.29 7.37 -36.44
N CYS A 90 -7.36 7.09 -35.75
CA CYS A 90 -7.45 7.16 -34.26
C CYS A 90 -8.12 5.91 -33.73
N ILE A 91 -7.94 5.68 -32.45
CA ILE A 91 -8.72 4.70 -31.69
C ILE A 91 -9.49 5.43 -30.59
N GLU A 92 -10.75 5.04 -30.41
CA GLU A 92 -11.52 5.44 -29.25
C GLU A 92 -10.99 4.68 -28.02
N VAL A 93 -10.78 5.37 -26.92
CA VAL A 93 -10.23 4.78 -25.69
C VAL A 93 -11.00 5.22 -24.47
N MET A 94 -11.20 4.27 -23.55
CA MET A 94 -11.80 4.53 -22.25
C MET A 94 -10.71 4.69 -21.20
N THR A 95 -10.96 5.46 -20.16
CA THR A 95 -10.03 5.72 -19.04
C THR A 95 -9.38 4.40 -18.56
N GLY A 96 -8.06 4.40 -18.45
CA GLY A 96 -7.28 3.23 -18.07
C GLY A 96 -6.87 2.30 -19.22
N ALA A 97 -7.35 2.52 -20.46
CA ALA A 97 -6.92 1.75 -21.62
C ALA A 97 -5.44 1.99 -21.93
N ILE A 98 -4.72 0.93 -22.26
CA ILE A 98 -3.29 0.99 -22.60
C ILE A 98 -3.10 1.61 -23.98
N ILE A 99 -2.16 2.55 -24.08
CA ILE A 99 -1.82 3.24 -25.31
C ILE A 99 -0.52 2.68 -25.88
N LYS A 100 -0.56 2.22 -27.12
CA LYS A 100 0.62 1.70 -27.84
C LYS A 100 0.94 2.55 -29.07
N LYS A 101 2.21 2.59 -29.42
CA LYS A 101 2.64 3.22 -30.68
C LYS A 101 1.86 2.69 -31.88
N PRO A 102 1.55 3.56 -32.86
CA PRO A 102 2.06 4.91 -33.07
C PRO A 102 1.29 6.01 -32.30
N PHE A 103 0.24 5.67 -31.58
CA PHE A 103 -0.52 6.61 -30.77
C PHE A 103 0.34 7.12 -29.60
N ASP A 104 0.33 8.44 -29.37
CA ASP A 104 1.20 9.07 -28.40
C ASP A 104 0.55 10.27 -27.70
N THR A 105 -0.75 10.47 -27.91
CA THR A 105 -1.54 11.53 -27.24
C THR A 105 -3.02 11.20 -27.27
N ILE A 106 -3.78 11.77 -26.34
CA ILE A 106 -5.24 11.62 -26.23
C ILE A 106 -5.90 12.96 -26.47
N ILE A 107 -7.02 12.97 -27.17
CA ILE A 107 -7.94 14.09 -27.23
C ILE A 107 -9.19 13.69 -26.47
N PRO A 108 -9.58 14.41 -25.38
CA PRO A 108 -10.80 14.14 -24.66
C PRO A 108 -12.01 14.19 -25.59
N ILE A 109 -13.04 13.39 -25.27
CA ILE A 109 -14.25 13.29 -26.10
C ILE A 109 -15.00 14.62 -26.23
N GLU A 110 -14.83 15.51 -25.26
CA GLU A 110 -15.41 16.86 -25.23
C GLU A 110 -14.75 17.83 -26.22
N ASP A 111 -13.54 17.55 -26.64
CA ASP A 111 -12.69 18.44 -27.49
C ASP A 111 -12.73 18.10 -28.97
N ILE A 112 -13.68 17.25 -29.40
CA ILE A 112 -13.74 16.76 -30.78
C ILE A 112 -15.11 16.98 -31.41
N ASN A 113 -15.10 17.04 -32.76
CA ASN A 113 -16.32 16.97 -33.56
C ASN A 113 -16.39 15.63 -34.28
N PHE A 114 -17.55 15.02 -34.31
CA PHE A 114 -17.78 13.74 -34.98
C PHE A 114 -18.25 13.93 -36.42
N PHE A 115 -17.91 12.99 -37.31
CA PHE A 115 -18.39 12.99 -38.68
C PHE A 115 -18.79 11.56 -39.09
N PRO A 116 -19.99 11.36 -39.74
CA PRO A 116 -21.00 12.39 -40.07
C PRO A 116 -21.78 12.88 -38.87
N SER A 117 -21.96 12.09 -37.82
CA SER A 117 -22.62 12.46 -36.57
C SER A 117 -22.05 11.68 -35.40
N LYS A 118 -22.41 12.05 -34.15
CA LYS A 118 -21.93 11.32 -32.96
C LYS A 118 -22.47 9.87 -32.92
N GLN A 119 -23.73 9.66 -33.37
CA GLN A 119 -24.36 8.34 -33.35
C GLN A 119 -23.77 7.38 -34.41
N ASN A 120 -23.28 7.92 -35.52
CA ASN A 120 -22.69 7.16 -36.64
C ASN A 120 -21.26 7.61 -36.93
N ALA A 121 -20.49 7.88 -35.90
CA ALA A 121 -19.14 8.41 -36.05
C ALA A 121 -18.21 7.44 -36.78
N LYS A 122 -17.72 7.86 -37.94
CA LYS A 122 -16.68 7.16 -38.69
C LYS A 122 -15.34 7.86 -38.58
N TYR A 123 -15.36 9.15 -38.26
CA TYR A 123 -14.20 10.03 -38.14
C TYR A 123 -14.38 10.99 -36.98
N ILE A 124 -13.26 11.41 -36.44
CA ILE A 124 -13.19 12.64 -35.62
C ILE A 124 -12.58 13.76 -36.44
N ILE A 125 -12.96 14.98 -36.12
CA ILE A 125 -12.45 16.19 -36.79
C ILE A 125 -11.70 17.01 -35.74
N ILE A 126 -10.48 17.39 -36.06
CA ILE A 126 -9.66 18.31 -35.28
C ILE A 126 -9.13 19.44 -36.19
N ASN A 127 -8.93 20.62 -35.61
CA ASN A 127 -8.46 21.80 -36.36
C ASN A 127 -7.22 22.45 -35.74
N LYS A 128 -6.60 21.79 -34.79
CA LYS A 128 -5.42 22.24 -34.06
C LYS A 128 -4.32 21.21 -34.05
N LYS A 129 -3.08 21.68 -33.89
CA LYS A 129 -1.94 20.79 -33.60
C LYS A 129 -2.03 20.35 -32.13
N ILE A 130 -1.91 19.05 -31.88
CA ILE A 130 -1.94 18.48 -30.54
C ILE A 130 -0.51 18.16 -30.10
N LYS A 131 -0.20 18.45 -28.84
CA LYS A 131 1.10 18.14 -28.26
C LYS A 131 1.20 16.65 -27.95
N LYS A 132 2.40 16.12 -28.03
CA LYS A 132 2.69 14.75 -27.63
C LYS A 132 2.47 14.57 -26.13
N SER A 133 1.99 13.38 -25.74
CA SER A 133 1.79 12.93 -24.35
C SER A 133 0.72 13.71 -23.56
N GLU A 134 -0.15 14.51 -24.22
CA GLU A 134 -1.30 15.10 -23.54
C GLU A 134 -2.27 13.98 -23.11
N PHE A 135 -2.76 14.07 -21.85
CA PHE A 135 -3.70 13.16 -21.22
C PHE A 135 -3.28 11.68 -21.18
N ILE A 136 -1.98 11.41 -21.35
CA ILE A 136 -1.40 10.10 -21.11
C ILE A 136 -0.84 10.05 -19.69
N ARG A 137 -1.22 9.02 -18.93
CA ARG A 137 -0.58 8.64 -17.68
C ARG A 137 0.62 7.75 -17.99
N PRO A 138 1.85 8.22 -17.74
CA PRO A 138 3.03 7.49 -18.16
C PRO A 138 3.24 6.19 -17.37
N LYS A 139 3.84 5.22 -18.03
CA LYS A 139 4.41 4.04 -17.38
C LYS A 139 5.27 4.44 -16.20
N GLY A 140 5.06 3.77 -15.06
CA GLY A 140 5.85 4.00 -13.85
C GLY A 140 5.56 5.34 -13.14
N SER A 141 4.46 6.02 -13.47
CA SER A 141 4.12 7.30 -12.81
C SER A 141 3.86 7.17 -11.32
N ASP A 142 3.38 6.03 -10.84
CA ASP A 142 3.13 5.80 -9.41
C ASP A 142 4.33 5.12 -8.75
N TYR A 143 4.83 4.05 -9.37
CA TYR A 143 6.00 3.31 -8.89
C TYR A 143 6.93 2.96 -10.04
N LYS A 144 8.20 3.35 -9.93
CA LYS A 144 9.27 2.88 -10.82
C LYS A 144 9.91 1.65 -10.24
N LYS A 145 10.31 0.70 -11.09
CA LYS A 145 11.15 -0.44 -10.70
C LYS A 145 12.32 0.04 -9.85
N GLY A 146 12.54 -0.61 -8.70
CA GLY A 146 13.57 -0.23 -7.74
C GLY A 146 13.11 0.75 -6.66
N ASN A 147 11.90 1.32 -6.74
CA ASN A 147 11.38 2.15 -5.65
C ASN A 147 11.17 1.33 -4.37
N LYS A 148 11.52 1.92 -3.25
CA LYS A 148 11.30 1.35 -1.93
C LYS A 148 9.89 1.69 -1.47
N ILE A 149 9.07 0.67 -1.22
CA ILE A 149 7.68 0.79 -0.77
C ILE A 149 7.61 0.80 0.76
N ILE A 150 8.38 -0.07 1.41
CA ILE A 150 8.41 -0.24 2.86
C ILE A 150 9.88 -0.32 3.29
N LYS A 151 10.25 0.41 4.33
CA LYS A 151 11.59 0.36 4.92
C LYS A 151 11.68 -0.76 5.95
N LYS A 152 12.87 -1.32 6.13
CA LYS A 152 13.16 -2.21 7.26
C LYS A 152 12.84 -1.51 8.59
N GLY A 153 12.11 -2.18 9.47
CA GLY A 153 11.69 -1.65 10.77
C GLY A 153 10.38 -0.84 10.73
N GLU A 154 9.81 -0.62 9.55
CA GLU A 154 8.56 0.13 9.38
C GLU A 154 7.33 -0.73 9.68
N LEU A 155 6.32 -0.12 10.32
CA LEU A 155 5.03 -0.75 10.57
C LEU A 155 4.22 -0.81 9.27
N ILE A 156 3.77 -2.00 8.90
CA ILE A 156 2.96 -2.21 7.70
C ILE A 156 1.53 -1.73 7.98
N ASN A 157 1.10 -0.72 7.22
CA ASN A 157 -0.22 -0.10 7.30
C ASN A 157 -1.11 -0.46 6.10
N PRO A 158 -2.41 -0.05 6.08
CA PRO A 158 -3.31 -0.36 4.98
C PRO A 158 -2.84 0.15 3.61
N ALA A 159 -2.19 1.33 3.52
CA ALA A 159 -1.66 1.87 2.27
C ALA A 159 -0.52 0.98 1.72
N HIS A 160 0.33 0.45 2.60
CA HIS A 160 1.32 -0.54 2.21
C HIS A 160 0.70 -1.81 1.63
N ILE A 161 -0.38 -2.32 2.24
CA ILE A 161 -1.09 -3.52 1.73
C ILE A 161 -1.65 -3.26 0.33
N LEU A 162 -2.26 -2.08 0.10
CA LEU A 162 -2.73 -1.66 -1.22
C LEU A 162 -1.58 -1.66 -2.23
N SER A 163 -0.47 -0.98 -1.91
CA SER A 163 0.70 -0.89 -2.78
C SER A 163 1.31 -2.26 -3.10
N LEU A 164 1.45 -3.12 -2.10
CA LEU A 164 1.96 -4.49 -2.27
C LEU A 164 1.07 -5.29 -3.24
N LYS A 165 -0.25 -5.23 -3.05
CA LYS A 165 -1.19 -5.95 -3.93
C LYS A 165 -1.18 -5.40 -5.36
N THR A 166 -1.17 -4.09 -5.51
CA THR A 166 -1.05 -3.41 -6.82
C THR A 166 0.19 -3.85 -7.59
N LEU A 167 1.30 -4.09 -6.89
CA LEU A 167 2.59 -4.48 -7.47
C LEU A 167 2.78 -6.00 -7.57
N GLY A 168 1.75 -6.80 -7.27
CA GLY A 168 1.79 -8.26 -7.34
C GLY A 168 2.71 -8.91 -6.28
N ILE A 169 2.94 -8.23 -5.16
CA ILE A 169 3.72 -8.77 -4.04
C ILE A 169 2.76 -9.40 -3.04
N ASP A 170 2.68 -10.71 -3.01
CA ASP A 170 1.73 -11.45 -2.16
C ASP A 170 2.30 -11.87 -0.80
N ARG A 171 3.62 -11.79 -0.61
CA ARG A 171 4.29 -12.16 0.65
C ARG A 171 5.38 -11.18 1.02
N VAL A 172 5.49 -10.90 2.33
CA VAL A 172 6.50 -10.00 2.89
C VAL A 172 7.18 -10.62 4.10
N SER A 173 8.46 -10.29 4.28
CA SER A 173 9.23 -10.70 5.46
C SER A 173 9.00 -9.71 6.59
N VAL A 174 8.53 -10.19 7.72
CA VAL A 174 8.23 -9.39 8.90
C VAL A 174 8.95 -9.92 10.13
N LYS A 175 9.09 -9.09 11.16
CA LYS A 175 9.56 -9.55 12.47
C LYS A 175 8.49 -10.41 13.14
N LYS A 176 8.89 -11.52 13.78
CA LYS A 176 7.99 -12.31 14.63
C LYS A 176 7.41 -11.45 15.74
N LYS A 177 6.20 -11.75 16.19
CA LYS A 177 5.62 -11.10 17.35
C LYS A 177 6.44 -11.42 18.60
N VAL A 178 6.72 -10.40 19.40
CA VAL A 178 7.40 -10.57 20.69
C VAL A 178 6.39 -11.13 21.70
N ASN A 179 6.79 -12.12 22.46
CA ASN A 179 5.97 -12.64 23.57
C ASN A 179 6.27 -11.82 24.82
N ILE A 180 5.25 -11.16 25.36
CA ILE A 180 5.33 -10.36 26.58
C ILE A 180 4.44 -11.05 27.64
N VAL A 181 4.99 -11.31 28.80
CA VAL A 181 4.26 -11.83 29.94
C VAL A 181 4.28 -10.80 31.05
N PHE A 182 3.11 -10.36 31.49
CA PHE A 182 2.96 -9.40 32.55
C PHE A 182 2.52 -10.06 33.84
N TYR A 183 3.24 -9.81 34.88
CA TYR A 183 2.96 -10.29 36.25
C TYR A 183 2.58 -9.08 37.13
N PRO A 184 1.29 -8.82 37.36
CA PRO A 184 0.92 -7.85 38.40
C PRO A 184 1.38 -8.39 39.77
N SER A 185 2.02 -7.57 40.58
CA SER A 185 2.56 -7.99 41.88
C SER A 185 2.19 -7.03 43.00
N GLY A 186 1.88 -7.58 44.16
CA GLY A 186 1.56 -6.82 45.38
C GLY A 186 0.44 -7.48 46.18
N ASN A 187 0.59 -7.47 47.50
CA ASN A 187 -0.44 -7.99 48.40
C ASN A 187 -1.70 -7.12 48.42
N GLU A 188 -1.57 -5.83 48.08
CA GLU A 188 -2.64 -4.85 48.02
C GLU A 188 -3.53 -4.99 46.79
N LEU A 189 -3.04 -5.58 45.67
CA LEU A 189 -3.77 -5.66 44.42
C LEU A 189 -4.99 -6.59 44.51
N SER A 190 -6.06 -6.23 43.77
CA SER A 190 -7.26 -7.06 43.64
C SER A 190 -7.96 -6.87 42.32
N ASP A 191 -8.45 -7.98 41.74
CA ASP A 191 -9.30 -8.00 40.55
C ASP A 191 -10.80 -8.07 40.89
N LYS A 192 -11.16 -8.12 42.19
CA LYS A 192 -12.57 -8.18 42.65
C LYS A 192 -13.28 -6.84 42.38
N LYS A 193 -14.57 -6.90 42.07
CA LYS A 193 -15.42 -5.71 41.88
C LYS A 193 -15.51 -4.85 43.19
N ASN A 194 -15.74 -5.53 44.30
CA ASN A 194 -15.82 -4.89 45.64
C ASN A 194 -14.54 -5.17 46.42
N ILE A 195 -13.82 -4.13 46.77
CA ILE A 195 -12.57 -4.22 47.53
C ILE A 195 -12.63 -3.36 48.77
N PRO A 196 -12.05 -3.78 49.89
CA PRO A 196 -11.94 -2.94 51.10
C PRO A 196 -10.95 -1.80 50.84
N SER A 197 -11.01 -0.74 51.66
CA SER A 197 -10.23 0.48 51.50
C SER A 197 -8.71 0.30 51.51
N TRP A 198 -8.21 -0.78 52.11
CA TRP A 198 -6.77 -1.11 52.16
C TRP A 198 -6.30 -1.94 50.92
N LYS A 199 -7.16 -2.16 49.94
CA LYS A 199 -6.81 -2.79 48.64
C LYS A 199 -6.92 -1.79 47.52
N ILE A 200 -6.15 -2.03 46.46
CA ILE A 200 -6.22 -1.26 45.22
C ILE A 200 -6.59 -2.14 44.06
N ARG A 201 -7.25 -1.55 43.07
CA ARG A 201 -7.62 -2.27 41.82
C ARG A 201 -6.39 -2.49 40.97
N ASN A 202 -6.33 -3.65 40.32
CA ASN A 202 -5.29 -3.98 39.34
C ASN A 202 -5.52 -3.20 38.03
N SER A 203 -5.38 -1.89 38.05
CA SER A 203 -5.60 -1.00 36.90
C SER A 203 -4.52 -1.15 35.82
N ASN A 204 -3.27 -1.45 36.21
CA ASN A 204 -2.15 -1.59 35.29
C ASN A 204 -2.37 -2.71 34.27
N THR A 205 -3.00 -3.81 34.65
CA THR A 205 -3.38 -4.89 33.73
C THR A 205 -4.30 -4.39 32.63
N THR A 206 -5.36 -3.65 33.00
CA THR A 206 -6.33 -3.09 32.06
C THR A 206 -5.68 -2.06 31.13
N TYR A 207 -4.85 -1.19 31.71
CA TYR A 207 -4.10 -0.19 30.97
C TYR A 207 -3.17 -0.82 29.92
N LEU A 208 -2.34 -1.78 30.34
CA LEU A 208 -1.41 -2.47 29.43
C LEU A 208 -2.14 -3.26 28.35
N ASN A 209 -3.22 -3.97 28.69
CA ASN A 209 -4.06 -4.66 27.71
C ASN A 209 -4.59 -3.70 26.64
N SER A 210 -4.94 -2.48 27.02
CA SER A 210 -5.43 -1.47 26.06
C SER A 210 -4.30 -0.91 25.18
N LEU A 211 -3.16 -0.59 25.79
CA LEU A 211 -1.99 -0.05 25.09
C LEU A 211 -1.44 -1.02 24.04
N ILE A 212 -1.38 -2.29 24.39
CA ILE A 212 -0.71 -3.32 23.57
C ILE A 212 -1.56 -3.77 22.36
N LYS A 213 -2.87 -3.50 22.34
CA LYS A 213 -3.76 -3.89 21.22
C LYS A 213 -3.28 -3.42 19.85
N SER A 214 -2.59 -2.28 19.77
CA SER A 214 -2.06 -1.71 18.53
C SER A 214 -0.65 -2.20 18.18
N LEU A 215 0.00 -2.95 19.05
CA LEU A 215 1.38 -3.40 18.86
C LEU A 215 1.44 -4.85 18.33
N PRO A 216 2.43 -5.18 17.50
CA PRO A 216 2.62 -6.54 16.96
C PRO A 216 3.27 -7.47 17.99
N VAL A 217 2.63 -7.67 19.13
CA VAL A 217 3.11 -8.50 20.24
C VAL A 217 2.07 -9.54 20.66
N ASN A 218 2.51 -10.63 21.24
CA ASN A 218 1.66 -11.58 21.97
C ASN A 218 1.75 -11.22 23.45
N PHE A 219 0.64 -10.79 24.03
CA PHE A 219 0.60 -10.35 25.41
C PHE A 219 -0.18 -11.34 26.26
N LYS A 220 0.41 -11.77 27.37
CA LYS A 220 -0.21 -12.67 28.34
C LYS A 220 -0.10 -12.07 29.72
N VAL A 221 -1.24 -11.95 30.40
CA VAL A 221 -1.30 -11.53 31.80
C VAL A 221 -1.35 -12.78 32.67
N GLN A 222 -0.55 -12.81 33.72
CA GLN A 222 -0.56 -13.86 34.73
C GLN A 222 -1.38 -13.44 35.95
N LYS A 223 -1.65 -14.40 36.84
CA LYS A 223 -2.31 -14.11 38.12
C LYS A 223 -1.47 -13.15 38.95
N ILE A 224 -2.14 -12.37 39.82
CA ILE A 224 -1.47 -11.46 40.74
C ILE A 224 -0.51 -12.26 41.64
N LEU A 225 0.76 -11.91 41.59
CA LEU A 225 1.78 -12.48 42.48
C LEU A 225 1.70 -11.81 43.86
N ARG A 226 1.72 -12.63 44.92
CA ARG A 226 1.81 -12.18 46.28
C ARG A 226 3.28 -12.21 46.75
N ASP A 227 3.62 -11.45 47.81
CA ASP A 227 5.01 -11.43 48.31
C ASP A 227 5.53 -12.80 48.71
N LYS A 228 4.66 -13.70 49.13
CA LYS A 228 4.97 -15.10 49.41
C LYS A 228 5.29 -15.95 48.17
N ASP A 229 4.92 -15.49 46.98
CA ASP A 229 5.05 -16.24 45.72
C ASP A 229 6.43 -16.03 45.04
N GLN A 230 7.39 -15.40 45.71
CA GLN A 230 8.72 -15.11 45.12
C GLN A 230 9.44 -16.34 44.58
N LYS A 231 9.33 -17.49 45.26
CA LYS A 231 9.92 -18.77 44.79
C LYS A 231 9.28 -19.25 43.48
N LEU A 232 7.95 -19.11 43.36
CA LEU A 232 7.20 -19.48 42.15
C LEU A 232 7.61 -18.56 40.97
N PHE A 233 7.75 -17.27 41.23
CA PHE A 233 8.18 -16.29 40.21
C PHE A 233 9.58 -16.61 39.69
N LYS A 234 10.55 -16.89 40.55
CA LYS A 234 11.91 -17.28 40.13
C LYS A 234 11.90 -18.53 39.23
N LYS A 235 11.06 -19.52 39.53
CA LYS A 235 10.90 -20.77 38.74
C LYS A 235 10.27 -20.50 37.36
N GLN A 236 9.47 -19.44 37.18
CA GLN A 236 8.78 -19.13 35.93
C GLN A 236 9.64 -18.24 34.99
N ILE A 237 10.70 -17.62 35.52
CA ILE A 237 11.61 -16.75 34.75
C ILE A 237 12.91 -17.50 34.36
N SER A 238 13.26 -18.57 35.08
CA SER A 238 14.35 -19.47 34.75
C SER A 238 13.98 -20.42 33.60
#